data_6090c9989c11a53dff19420eb1f29440
#
_entry.id   6090c9989c11a53dff19420eb1f29440
#
_cell.length_a   1.000
_cell.length_b   1.000
_cell.length_c   1.000
_cell.angle_alpha   90.00
_cell.angle_beta   90.00
_cell.angle_gamma   90.00
#
_symmetry.space_group_name_H-M   'P 1'
#
loop_
_entity.id
_entity.type
_entity.pdbx_description
1 polymer ?
#
loop_
_entity_poly.entity_id
_entity_poly.type
_entity_poly.pdbx_seq_one_letter_code
_entity_poly.pdbx_strand_id
1 'polypeptide(L)'
;MFSPAIDNLVAQLTRLPGVGTRTAHRLAFHLLRAPRDEALELASALQEAKERVRFCVDCGNWTEEETCEICRDARRDRSVICVVEQPADVLSLELTHEYRGLYHVLGGALSPLDGVDPEDLRIDELFRRVESDGVVEVVLATNPNTTGEATASFLADRLRHRVRVTRLASGLPVGGDLEYADEVTLGRALSGRREV
;
A
#
# COMPACT_ATOMS: atom_id res chain seq x y z
N MET A 1 7.85 26.14 -29.31
CA MET A 1 6.45 25.69 -29.37
C MET A 1 6.47 24.42 -30.20
N PHE A 2 6.06 23.31 -29.61
CA PHE A 2 5.99 22.02 -30.30
C PHE A 2 4.62 21.88 -30.99
N SER A 3 4.35 20.74 -31.61
CA SER A 3 3.02 20.47 -32.15
C SER A 3 2.02 20.20 -30.98
N PRO A 4 0.73 20.49 -31.18
CA PRO A 4 -0.29 20.25 -30.15
C PRO A 4 -0.29 18.82 -29.60
N ALA A 5 0.05 17.83 -30.43
CA ALA A 5 0.16 16.43 -30.02
C ALA A 5 1.32 16.20 -29.03
N ILE A 6 2.47 16.85 -29.27
CA ILE A 6 3.63 16.75 -28.37
C ILE A 6 3.32 17.45 -27.03
N ASP A 7 2.74 18.65 -27.10
CA ASP A 7 2.38 19.41 -25.91
C ASP A 7 1.36 18.65 -25.04
N ASN A 8 0.38 17.97 -25.66
CA ASN A 8 -0.57 17.12 -24.95
C ASN A 8 0.11 15.90 -24.29
N LEU A 9 1.00 15.20 -25.01
CA LEU A 9 1.75 14.07 -24.45
C LEU A 9 2.56 14.50 -23.22
N VAL A 10 3.29 15.61 -23.32
CA VAL A 10 4.05 16.18 -22.20
C VAL A 10 3.14 16.52 -21.03
N ALA A 11 1.99 17.14 -21.28
CA ALA A 11 1.02 17.48 -20.26
C ALA A 11 0.48 16.22 -19.52
N GLN A 12 0.16 15.13 -20.24
CA GLN A 12 -0.28 13.90 -19.60
C GLN A 12 0.84 13.25 -18.77
N LEU A 13 2.07 13.22 -19.27
CA LEU A 13 3.23 12.68 -18.54
C LEU A 13 3.54 13.50 -17.27
N THR A 14 3.36 14.82 -17.30
CA THR A 14 3.59 15.70 -16.13
C THR A 14 2.57 15.45 -15.00
N ARG A 15 1.43 14.81 -15.29
CA ARG A 15 0.45 14.43 -14.26
C ARG A 15 0.87 13.22 -13.42
N LEU A 16 1.90 12.49 -13.84
CA LEU A 16 2.40 11.33 -13.12
C LEU A 16 3.20 11.79 -11.89
N PRO A 17 3.00 11.17 -10.70
CA PRO A 17 3.75 11.51 -9.50
C PRO A 17 5.27 11.39 -9.74
N GLY A 18 6.04 12.39 -9.30
CA GLY A 18 7.50 12.43 -9.49
C GLY A 18 7.97 12.80 -10.89
N VAL A 19 7.06 13.02 -11.85
CA VAL A 19 7.40 13.43 -13.21
C VAL A 19 7.23 14.94 -13.38
N GLY A 20 8.33 15.68 -13.18
CA GLY A 20 8.36 17.12 -13.48
C GLY A 20 8.46 17.39 -14.98
N THR A 21 8.25 18.65 -15.39
CA THR A 21 8.22 19.09 -16.79
C THR A 21 9.45 18.64 -17.58
N ARG A 22 10.67 18.73 -17.00
CA ARG A 22 11.90 18.31 -17.67
C ARG A 22 11.93 16.81 -17.97
N THR A 23 11.49 16.00 -17.01
CA THR A 23 11.37 14.54 -17.18
C THR A 23 10.30 14.18 -18.18
N ALA A 24 9.14 14.85 -18.15
CA ALA A 24 8.06 14.66 -19.12
C ALA A 24 8.51 14.91 -20.56
N HIS A 25 9.25 16.00 -20.82
CA HIS A 25 9.83 16.25 -22.15
C HIS A 25 10.80 15.15 -22.58
N ARG A 26 11.68 14.70 -21.67
CA ARG A 26 12.64 13.63 -21.98
C ARG A 26 11.93 12.32 -22.33
N LEU A 27 10.88 11.95 -21.58
CA LEU A 27 10.06 10.77 -21.85
C LEU A 27 9.30 10.90 -23.17
N ALA A 28 8.66 12.05 -23.43
CA ALA A 28 7.95 12.30 -24.67
C ALA A 28 8.87 12.17 -25.89
N PHE A 29 10.07 12.76 -25.86
CA PHE A 29 11.03 12.65 -26.96
C PHE A 29 11.62 11.25 -27.10
N HIS A 30 11.75 10.49 -26.03
CA HIS A 30 12.12 9.08 -26.10
C HIS A 30 11.05 8.27 -26.84
N LEU A 31 9.79 8.39 -26.46
CA LEU A 31 8.66 7.71 -27.10
C LEU A 31 8.48 8.10 -28.59
N LEU A 32 8.71 9.38 -28.93
CA LEU A 32 8.62 9.84 -30.31
C LEU A 32 9.76 9.33 -31.22
N ARG A 33 10.91 8.97 -30.65
CA ARG A 33 12.04 8.36 -31.35
C ARG A 33 11.97 6.84 -31.42
N ALA A 34 11.29 6.23 -30.47
CA ALA A 34 11.08 4.79 -30.46
C ALA A 34 10.29 4.32 -31.69
N PRO A 35 10.43 3.08 -32.12
CA PRO A 35 9.56 2.48 -33.11
C PRO A 35 8.09 2.64 -32.71
N ARG A 36 7.22 2.83 -33.69
CA ARG A 36 5.79 3.03 -33.47
C ARG A 36 5.18 1.91 -32.62
N ASP A 37 5.62 0.68 -32.85
CA ASP A 37 5.07 -0.50 -32.18
C ASP A 37 5.37 -0.48 -30.67
N GLU A 38 6.57 -0.08 -30.25
CA GLU A 38 6.91 0.07 -28.83
C GLU A 38 6.01 1.10 -28.12
N ALA A 39 5.73 2.22 -28.77
CA ALA A 39 4.85 3.25 -28.21
C ALA A 39 3.39 2.75 -28.11
N LEU A 40 2.94 1.96 -29.09
CA LEU A 40 1.60 1.35 -29.08
C LEU A 40 1.49 0.25 -28.05
N GLU A 41 2.52 -0.56 -27.83
CA GLU A 41 2.58 -1.57 -26.75
C GLU A 41 2.42 -0.93 -25.39
N LEU A 42 3.12 0.18 -25.11
CA LEU A 42 2.95 0.92 -23.85
C LEU A 42 1.51 1.45 -23.70
N ALA A 43 0.95 2.03 -24.75
CA ALA A 43 -0.42 2.53 -24.72
C ALA A 43 -1.43 1.41 -24.47
N SER A 44 -1.26 0.26 -25.13
CA SER A 44 -2.08 -0.94 -24.94
C SER A 44 -1.97 -1.50 -23.51
N ALA A 45 -0.76 -1.58 -22.96
CA ALA A 45 -0.53 -2.06 -21.60
C ALA A 45 -1.21 -1.18 -20.54
N LEU A 46 -1.17 0.16 -20.73
CA LEU A 46 -1.86 1.10 -19.85
C LEU A 46 -3.39 0.92 -19.93
N GLN A 47 -3.93 0.75 -21.12
CA GLN A 47 -5.36 0.53 -21.32
C GLN A 47 -5.78 -0.81 -20.71
N GLU A 48 -5.09 -1.89 -21.02
CA GLU A 48 -5.38 -3.23 -20.48
C GLU A 48 -5.34 -3.25 -18.96
N ALA A 49 -4.33 -2.65 -18.33
CA ALA A 49 -4.25 -2.55 -16.89
C ALA A 49 -5.45 -1.81 -16.28
N LYS A 50 -5.90 -0.72 -16.92
CA LYS A 50 -7.06 0.05 -16.46
C LYS A 50 -8.39 -0.67 -16.65
N GLU A 51 -8.52 -1.51 -17.65
CA GLU A 51 -9.73 -2.27 -17.96
C GLU A 51 -9.85 -3.55 -17.12
N ARG A 52 -8.72 -4.24 -16.86
CA ARG A 52 -8.72 -5.55 -16.22
C ARG A 52 -8.48 -5.53 -14.73
N VAL A 53 -7.63 -4.60 -14.23
CA VAL A 53 -7.28 -4.57 -12.80
C VAL A 53 -8.42 -3.93 -11.99
N ARG A 54 -8.83 -4.64 -10.95
CA ARG A 54 -9.85 -4.25 -9.98
C ARG A 54 -9.38 -4.51 -8.56
N PHE A 55 -10.18 -4.12 -7.59
CA PHE A 55 -9.94 -4.48 -6.21
C PHE A 55 -10.54 -5.85 -5.88
N CYS A 56 -9.77 -6.67 -5.19
CA CYS A 56 -10.24 -7.92 -4.61
C CYS A 56 -11.43 -7.65 -3.68
N VAL A 57 -12.52 -8.38 -3.84
CA VAL A 57 -13.75 -8.20 -3.04
C VAL A 57 -13.50 -8.49 -1.55
N ASP A 58 -12.58 -9.43 -1.23
CA ASP A 58 -12.29 -9.83 0.14
C ASP A 58 -11.33 -8.84 0.84
N CYS A 59 -10.23 -8.49 0.20
CA CYS A 59 -9.14 -7.79 0.89
C CYS A 59 -8.79 -6.41 0.34
N GLY A 60 -9.34 -5.98 -0.79
CA GLY A 60 -9.04 -4.69 -1.40
C GLY A 60 -7.69 -4.60 -2.13
N ASN A 61 -6.93 -5.69 -2.25
CA ASN A 61 -5.71 -5.72 -3.06
C ASN A 61 -6.02 -5.68 -4.56
N TRP A 62 -5.08 -5.29 -5.39
CA TRP A 62 -5.23 -5.33 -6.85
C TRP A 62 -5.26 -6.77 -7.37
N THR A 63 -6.17 -7.02 -8.32
CA THR A 63 -6.33 -8.32 -8.98
C THR A 63 -7.05 -8.14 -10.31
N GLU A 64 -6.90 -9.09 -11.22
CA GLU A 64 -7.75 -9.18 -12.43
C GLU A 64 -9.01 -10.03 -12.18
N GLU A 65 -8.98 -10.89 -11.17
CA GLU A 65 -10.07 -11.76 -10.76
C GLU A 65 -10.97 -11.10 -9.69
N GLU A 66 -12.08 -11.73 -9.35
CA GLU A 66 -12.95 -11.29 -8.26
C GLU A 66 -12.21 -11.34 -6.91
N THR A 67 -11.51 -12.46 -6.65
CA THR A 67 -10.70 -12.68 -5.44
C THR A 67 -9.23 -12.87 -5.83
N CYS A 68 -8.32 -12.16 -5.17
CA CYS A 68 -6.89 -12.20 -5.48
C CYS A 68 -6.24 -13.55 -5.12
N GLU A 69 -5.05 -13.80 -5.68
CA GLU A 69 -4.30 -15.04 -5.45
C GLU A 69 -4.03 -15.31 -3.96
N ILE A 70 -3.72 -14.26 -3.18
CA ILE A 70 -3.46 -14.38 -1.75
C ILE A 70 -4.71 -14.88 -1.01
N CYS A 71 -5.87 -14.32 -1.29
CA CYS A 71 -7.12 -14.72 -0.63
C CYS A 71 -7.59 -16.13 -1.06
N ARG A 72 -7.23 -16.57 -2.27
CA ARG A 72 -7.54 -17.92 -2.78
C ARG A 72 -6.56 -18.99 -2.32
N ASP A 73 -5.36 -18.64 -1.86
CA ASP A 73 -4.35 -19.61 -1.45
C ASP A 73 -4.75 -20.30 -0.14
N ALA A 74 -5.13 -21.57 -0.24
CA ALA A 74 -5.54 -22.41 0.90
C ALA A 74 -4.42 -22.68 1.91
N ARG A 75 -3.16 -22.39 1.56
CA ARG A 75 -1.99 -22.54 2.45
C ARG A 75 -1.83 -21.36 3.41
N ARG A 76 -2.57 -20.27 3.21
CA ARG A 76 -2.52 -19.07 4.05
C ARG A 76 -3.26 -19.32 5.38
N ASP A 77 -2.71 -18.75 6.43
CA ASP A 77 -3.36 -18.73 7.74
C ASP A 77 -4.49 -17.69 7.74
N ARG A 78 -5.72 -18.20 7.71
CA ARG A 78 -6.94 -17.35 7.71
C ARG A 78 -7.24 -16.73 9.06
N SER A 79 -6.59 -17.18 10.12
CA SER A 79 -6.81 -16.65 11.47
C SER A 79 -6.06 -15.34 11.74
N VAL A 80 -5.17 -14.91 10.84
CA VAL A 80 -4.36 -13.69 10.97
C VAL A 80 -4.59 -12.77 9.78
N ILE A 81 -4.97 -11.51 10.06
CA ILE A 81 -5.11 -10.45 9.04
C ILE A 81 -4.08 -9.35 9.26
N CYS A 82 -3.27 -9.06 8.24
CA CYS A 82 -2.39 -7.89 8.21
C CYS A 82 -3.10 -6.73 7.50
N VAL A 83 -3.30 -5.64 8.22
CA VAL A 83 -3.98 -4.43 7.72
C VAL A 83 -2.94 -3.44 7.22
N VAL A 84 -3.08 -3.04 5.97
CA VAL A 84 -2.19 -2.09 5.27
C VAL A 84 -3.00 -0.94 4.66
N GLU A 85 -2.34 0.15 4.32
CA GLU A 85 -3.00 1.32 3.73
C GLU A 85 -3.25 1.13 2.22
N GLN A 86 -2.26 0.60 1.49
CA GLN A 86 -2.30 0.52 0.02
C GLN A 86 -1.92 -0.88 -0.49
N PRO A 87 -2.35 -1.26 -1.71
CA PRO A 87 -1.91 -2.51 -2.34
C PRO A 87 -0.39 -2.65 -2.49
N ALA A 88 0.34 -1.54 -2.64
CA ALA A 88 1.79 -1.53 -2.72
C ALA A 88 2.46 -2.04 -1.43
N ASP A 89 1.83 -1.83 -0.28
CA ASP A 89 2.31 -2.30 1.02
C ASP A 89 2.25 -3.82 1.11
N VAL A 90 1.21 -4.43 0.51
CA VAL A 90 1.08 -5.90 0.40
C VAL A 90 2.29 -6.47 -0.34
N LEU A 91 2.66 -5.87 -1.48
CA LEU A 91 3.82 -6.32 -2.25
C LEU A 91 5.11 -6.25 -1.41
N SER A 92 5.31 -5.16 -0.68
CA SER A 92 6.50 -4.96 0.16
C SER A 92 6.60 -6.02 1.26
N LEU A 93 5.49 -6.38 1.89
CA LEU A 93 5.43 -7.42 2.92
C LEU A 93 5.61 -8.83 2.32
N GLU A 94 5.00 -9.14 1.18
CA GLU A 94 5.16 -10.43 0.50
C GLU A 94 6.60 -10.71 0.06
N LEU A 95 7.35 -9.67 -0.35
CA LEU A 95 8.76 -9.80 -0.71
C LEU A 95 9.66 -10.24 0.47
N THR A 96 9.21 -10.10 1.71
CA THR A 96 9.94 -10.61 2.88
C THR A 96 9.86 -12.12 3.02
N HIS A 97 8.82 -12.76 2.46
CA HIS A 97 8.47 -14.18 2.62
C HIS A 97 8.22 -14.63 4.07
N GLU A 98 8.12 -13.71 5.03
CA GLU A 98 7.93 -14.00 6.46
C GLU A 98 6.44 -14.09 6.87
N TYR A 99 5.55 -13.46 6.11
CA TYR A 99 4.13 -13.41 6.44
C TYR A 99 3.34 -14.49 5.69
N ARG A 100 2.47 -15.20 6.40
CA ARG A 100 1.65 -16.29 5.87
C ARG A 100 0.15 -16.10 6.07
N GLY A 101 -0.26 -15.01 6.69
CA GLY A 101 -1.67 -14.68 6.89
C GLY A 101 -2.32 -14.02 5.67
N LEU A 102 -3.54 -13.52 5.87
CA LEU A 102 -4.29 -12.76 4.89
C LEU A 102 -4.03 -11.25 5.06
N TYR A 103 -4.35 -10.48 4.03
CA TYR A 103 -4.26 -9.01 4.09
C TYR A 103 -5.63 -8.36 4.09
N HIS A 104 -5.65 -7.12 4.55
CA HIS A 104 -6.76 -6.20 4.35
C HIS A 104 -6.21 -4.81 3.99
N VAL A 105 -6.56 -4.33 2.80
CA VAL A 105 -6.12 -3.02 2.29
C VAL A 105 -7.22 -2.01 2.58
N LEU A 106 -6.89 -0.97 3.33
CA LEU A 106 -7.84 0.08 3.73
C LEU A 106 -8.20 1.01 2.57
N GLY A 107 -7.30 1.19 1.61
CA GLY A 107 -7.43 2.17 0.52
C GLY A 107 -6.84 3.54 0.86
N GLY A 108 -6.33 3.74 2.07
CA GLY A 108 -5.74 4.97 2.55
C GLY A 108 -5.48 4.95 4.04
N ALA A 109 -5.27 6.14 4.62
CA ALA A 109 -5.16 6.39 6.05
C ALA A 109 -6.09 7.51 6.47
N LEU A 110 -6.55 7.51 7.72
CA LEU A 110 -7.35 8.60 8.29
C LEU A 110 -6.60 9.91 8.23
N SER A 111 -7.19 10.91 7.60
CA SER A 111 -6.63 12.26 7.48
C SER A 111 -7.77 13.29 7.43
N PRO A 112 -8.32 13.71 8.57
CA PRO A 112 -9.40 14.69 8.60
C PRO A 112 -9.03 16.02 7.93
N LEU A 113 -7.74 16.37 7.92
CA LEU A 113 -7.25 17.57 7.25
C LEU A 113 -7.34 17.48 5.72
N ASP A 114 -7.25 16.26 5.18
CA ASP A 114 -7.38 15.97 3.75
C ASP A 114 -8.80 15.48 3.40
N GLY A 115 -9.73 15.46 4.38
CA GLY A 115 -11.11 15.03 4.20
C GLY A 115 -11.25 13.52 4.05
N VAL A 116 -10.34 12.71 4.63
CA VAL A 116 -10.43 11.25 4.63
C VAL A 116 -10.94 10.78 5.99
N ASP A 117 -12.20 10.42 6.02
CA ASP A 117 -12.91 9.93 7.19
C ASP A 117 -12.98 8.38 7.20
N PRO A 118 -13.40 7.73 8.30
CA PRO A 118 -13.49 6.26 8.37
C PRO A 118 -14.36 5.63 7.28
N GLU A 119 -15.39 6.34 6.83
CA GLU A 119 -16.34 5.91 5.80
C GLU A 119 -15.71 5.89 4.39
N ASP A 120 -14.62 6.61 4.18
CA ASP A 120 -13.88 6.63 2.91
C ASP A 120 -12.90 5.46 2.80
N LEU A 121 -12.70 4.73 3.90
CA LEU A 121 -11.79 3.60 4.00
C LEU A 121 -12.56 2.28 4.17
N ARG A 122 -11.94 1.17 3.80
CA ARG A 122 -12.53 -0.17 3.91
C ARG A 122 -12.52 -0.73 5.34
N ILE A 123 -12.87 0.12 6.32
CA ILE A 123 -12.83 -0.23 7.75
C ILE A 123 -14.01 -1.13 8.14
N ASP A 124 -15.20 -0.86 7.61
CA ASP A 124 -16.38 -1.69 7.89
C ASP A 124 -16.23 -3.10 7.35
N GLU A 125 -15.58 -3.27 6.19
CA GLU A 125 -15.23 -4.58 5.64
C GLU A 125 -14.27 -5.33 6.54
N LEU A 126 -13.27 -4.64 7.12
CA LEU A 126 -12.35 -5.25 8.08
C LEU A 126 -13.11 -5.80 9.29
N PHE A 127 -14.01 -5.00 9.86
CA PHE A 127 -14.78 -5.42 11.03
C PHE A 127 -15.67 -6.63 10.73
N ARG A 128 -16.34 -6.64 9.59
CA ARG A 128 -17.14 -7.79 9.13
C ARG A 128 -16.30 -9.06 8.98
N ARG A 129 -15.08 -8.95 8.42
CA ARG A 129 -14.16 -10.08 8.27
C ARG A 129 -13.70 -10.61 9.62
N VAL A 130 -13.35 -9.72 10.55
CA VAL A 130 -12.93 -10.11 11.91
C VAL A 130 -14.05 -10.87 12.64
N GLU A 131 -15.32 -10.51 12.41
CA GLU A 131 -16.46 -11.16 13.05
C GLU A 131 -16.84 -12.51 12.40
N SER A 132 -16.65 -12.66 11.11
CA SER A 132 -17.14 -13.82 10.34
C SER A 132 -16.10 -14.91 10.10
N ASP A 133 -14.82 -14.57 10.02
CA ASP A 133 -13.79 -15.44 9.45
C ASP A 133 -12.95 -16.22 10.49
N GLY A 134 -13.34 -16.14 11.78
CA GLY A 134 -12.59 -16.82 12.86
C GLY A 134 -11.20 -16.23 13.08
N VAL A 135 -11.04 -14.93 12.82
CA VAL A 135 -9.80 -14.19 12.99
C VAL A 135 -9.45 -14.08 14.46
N VAL A 136 -8.22 -14.44 14.81
CA VAL A 136 -7.68 -14.36 16.18
C VAL A 136 -6.68 -13.24 16.38
N GLU A 137 -6.07 -12.77 15.29
CA GLU A 137 -5.09 -11.69 15.32
C GLU A 137 -5.24 -10.73 14.14
N VAL A 138 -5.16 -9.44 14.44
CA VAL A 138 -5.02 -8.36 13.46
C VAL A 138 -3.68 -7.68 13.67
N VAL A 139 -2.82 -7.72 12.64
CA VAL A 139 -1.54 -7.04 12.61
C VAL A 139 -1.74 -5.69 11.92
N LEU A 140 -1.56 -4.59 12.64
CA LEU A 140 -1.64 -3.24 12.06
C LEU A 140 -0.30 -2.88 11.45
N ALA A 141 -0.26 -2.80 10.12
CA ALA A 141 0.92 -2.48 9.31
C ALA A 141 0.71 -1.18 8.50
N THR A 142 0.06 -0.19 9.12
CA THR A 142 -0.03 1.17 8.58
C THR A 142 1.32 1.86 8.65
N ASN A 143 1.52 2.88 7.81
CA ASN A 143 2.78 3.61 7.75
C ASN A 143 3.13 4.25 9.11
N PRO A 144 4.41 4.33 9.49
CA PRO A 144 4.87 4.92 10.75
C PRO A 144 4.92 6.46 10.71
N ASN A 145 3.95 7.09 10.03
CA ASN A 145 3.74 8.53 9.97
C ASN A 145 2.50 8.94 10.80
N THR A 146 2.21 10.23 10.89
CA THR A 146 1.13 10.77 11.73
C THR A 146 -0.25 10.19 11.39
N THR A 147 -0.59 10.09 10.11
CA THR A 147 -1.89 9.57 9.65
C THR A 147 -2.00 8.06 9.85
N GLY A 148 -0.94 7.31 9.56
CA GLY A 148 -0.90 5.87 9.78
C GLY A 148 -0.93 5.50 11.26
N GLU A 149 -0.27 6.27 12.15
CA GLU A 149 -0.35 6.10 13.61
C GLU A 149 -1.77 6.39 14.13
N ALA A 150 -2.41 7.45 13.65
CA ALA A 150 -3.80 7.77 13.98
C ALA A 150 -4.75 6.65 13.54
N THR A 151 -4.57 6.16 12.31
CA THR A 151 -5.34 5.04 11.76
C THR A 151 -5.17 3.78 12.58
N ALA A 152 -3.93 3.42 12.93
CA ALA A 152 -3.65 2.27 13.77
C ALA A 152 -4.30 2.39 15.15
N SER A 153 -4.22 3.56 15.78
CA SER A 153 -4.82 3.83 17.09
C SER A 153 -6.34 3.67 17.03
N PHE A 154 -6.97 4.26 16.02
CA PHE A 154 -8.41 4.16 15.78
C PHE A 154 -8.88 2.71 15.63
N LEU A 155 -8.15 1.91 14.83
CA LEU A 155 -8.47 0.50 14.63
C LEU A 155 -8.22 -0.33 15.87
N ALA A 156 -7.10 -0.11 16.57
CA ALA A 156 -6.76 -0.81 17.81
C ALA A 156 -7.82 -0.62 18.88
N ASP A 157 -8.31 0.60 19.07
CA ASP A 157 -9.35 0.91 20.07
C ASP A 157 -10.65 0.14 19.83
N ARG A 158 -11.01 -0.13 18.59
CA ARG A 158 -12.23 -0.85 18.22
C ARG A 158 -12.07 -2.37 18.17
N LEU A 159 -10.85 -2.86 17.87
CA LEU A 159 -10.58 -4.29 17.68
C LEU A 159 -10.09 -5.01 18.95
N ARG A 160 -9.41 -4.32 19.87
CA ARG A 160 -8.76 -4.92 21.06
C ARG A 160 -9.67 -5.75 21.97
N HIS A 161 -10.98 -5.52 21.93
CA HIS A 161 -11.97 -6.27 22.71
C HIS A 161 -12.52 -7.50 21.98
N ARG A 162 -12.12 -7.72 20.72
CA ARG A 162 -12.62 -8.78 19.85
C ARG A 162 -11.53 -9.78 19.44
N VAL A 163 -10.34 -9.25 19.13
CA VAL A 163 -9.19 -10.03 18.66
C VAL A 163 -7.89 -9.49 19.25
N ARG A 164 -6.85 -10.28 19.20
CA ARG A 164 -5.50 -9.80 19.50
C ARG A 164 -5.09 -8.78 18.43
N VAL A 165 -4.67 -7.60 18.86
CA VAL A 165 -4.15 -6.55 17.98
C VAL A 165 -2.66 -6.39 18.20
N THR A 166 -1.89 -6.51 17.14
CA THR A 166 -0.43 -6.33 17.15
C THR A 166 -0.02 -5.27 16.13
N ARG A 167 1.23 -4.82 16.19
CA ARG A 167 1.81 -3.87 15.23
C ARG A 167 3.19 -4.35 14.80
N LEU A 168 3.62 -3.89 13.62
CA LEU A 168 4.99 -4.10 13.19
C LEU A 168 5.95 -3.48 14.21
N ALA A 169 7.04 -4.17 14.51
CA ALA A 169 8.06 -3.66 15.41
C ALA A 169 8.72 -2.41 14.80
N SER A 170 8.88 -1.38 15.64
CA SER A 170 9.65 -0.20 15.28
C SER A 170 11.07 -0.35 15.80
N GLY A 171 12.06 0.03 15.02
CA GLY A 171 13.46 -0.08 15.44
C GLY A 171 14.44 0.44 14.41
N LEU A 172 15.71 0.23 14.69
CA LEU A 172 16.81 0.61 13.83
C LEU A 172 16.84 -0.25 12.55
N PRO A 173 17.09 0.34 11.39
CA PRO A 173 17.27 -0.43 10.17
C PRO A 173 18.56 -1.28 10.26
N VAL A 174 18.50 -2.49 9.74
CA VAL A 174 19.66 -3.37 9.67
C VAL A 174 20.69 -2.78 8.70
N GLY A 175 21.96 -2.71 9.15
CA GLY A 175 23.08 -2.17 8.35
C GLY A 175 23.25 -0.65 8.46
N GLY A 176 22.48 0.02 9.30
CA GLY A 176 22.67 1.44 9.60
C GLY A 176 23.49 1.65 10.88
N ASP A 177 24.30 2.71 10.92
CA ASP A 177 25.03 3.12 12.12
C ASP A 177 24.10 3.94 13.05
N LEU A 178 24.27 3.77 14.36
CA LEU A 178 23.47 4.46 15.39
C LEU A 178 23.54 5.99 15.29
N GLU A 179 24.69 6.52 14.87
CA GLU A 179 24.94 7.96 14.78
C GLU A 179 24.10 8.67 13.71
N TYR A 180 23.57 7.92 12.72
CA TYR A 180 22.71 8.49 11.66
C TYR A 180 21.22 8.30 11.93
N ALA A 181 20.85 7.62 13.01
CA ALA A 181 19.43 7.44 13.35
C ALA A 181 18.90 8.67 14.08
N ASP A 182 17.70 9.09 13.72
CA ASP A 182 17.00 10.19 14.38
C ASP A 182 16.58 9.84 15.82
N GLU A 183 16.34 10.86 16.64
CA GLU A 183 16.01 10.72 18.05
C GLU A 183 14.72 9.90 18.28
N VAL A 184 13.72 10.00 17.41
CA VAL A 184 12.45 9.28 17.53
C VAL A 184 12.66 7.80 17.29
N THR A 185 13.40 7.46 16.23
CA THR A 185 13.77 6.06 15.89
C THR A 185 14.59 5.42 17.00
N LEU A 186 15.59 6.13 17.53
CA LEU A 186 16.40 5.66 18.66
C LEU A 186 15.55 5.45 19.93
N GLY A 187 14.68 6.41 20.25
CA GLY A 187 13.76 6.32 21.39
C GLY A 187 12.82 5.12 21.30
N ARG A 188 12.24 4.86 20.11
CA ARG A 188 11.38 3.69 19.87
C ARG A 188 12.18 2.37 19.98
N ALA A 189 13.37 2.31 19.41
CA ALA A 189 14.24 1.14 19.50
C ALA A 189 14.63 0.81 20.96
N LEU A 190 14.98 1.83 21.75
CA LEU A 190 15.32 1.67 23.16
C LEU A 190 14.13 1.23 24.01
N SER A 191 12.95 1.79 23.77
CA SER A 191 11.70 1.42 24.45
C SER A 191 11.25 0.00 24.09
N GLY A 192 11.43 -0.40 22.84
CA GLY A 192 11.08 -1.74 22.31
C GLY A 192 12.20 -2.79 22.46
N ARG A 193 13.27 -2.52 23.23
CA ARG A 193 14.38 -3.46 23.40
C ARG A 193 13.92 -4.82 23.91
N ARG A 194 14.55 -5.88 23.44
CA ARG A 194 14.26 -7.29 23.82
C ARG A 194 15.43 -7.87 24.60
N GLU A 195 15.14 -8.83 25.49
CA GLU A 195 16.18 -9.67 26.09
C GLU A 195 16.79 -10.60 25.03
N VAL A 196 18.09 -10.85 25.15
CA VAL A 196 18.90 -11.73 24.28
C VAL A 196 19.40 -12.93 25.07
#